data_9ec21b670c34c3ddc4d06c373d1d2fd7
#
_entry.id   9ec21b670c34c3ddc4d06c373d1d2fd7
#
_cell.length_a   1.000
_cell.length_b   1.000
_cell.length_c   1.000
_cell.angle_alpha   90.00
_cell.angle_beta   90.00
_cell.angle_gamma   90.00
#
_symmetry.space_group_name_H-M   'P 1'
#
loop_
_entity.id
_entity.type
_entity.pdbx_description
1 polymer ?
#
loop_
_entity_poly.entity_id
_entity_poly.type
_entity_poly.pdbx_seq_one_letter_code
_entity_poly.pdbx_strand_id
1 'polypeptide(L)'
;MTGEIRVKKSSDITSPSGPQSDGMERIPAIVDMSDQVCGTVMLAKPHSASAIHHHGEEDTIVYAVSGRGAIVSENGEKRQELGPGDFALIPAFAEHQEVNDGDEEVKWIITRGGRTPIVHNLDGWGKTPDPEKAQGAY
;
A
#
# COMPACT_ATOMS: atom_id res chain seq x y z
N MET A 1 -0.53 -17.89 27.31
CA MET A 1 -1.39 -16.70 27.45
C MET A 1 -1.79 -16.20 26.10
N THR A 2 -3.05 -15.92 25.91
CA THR A 2 -3.57 -15.38 24.66
C THR A 2 -3.83 -13.90 24.77
N GLY A 3 -3.69 -13.19 23.68
CA GLY A 3 -4.02 -11.78 23.61
C GLY A 3 -5.54 -11.57 23.52
N GLU A 4 -5.96 -10.36 23.80
CA GLU A 4 -7.33 -9.93 23.68
C GLU A 4 -7.68 -9.67 22.20
N ILE A 5 -8.87 -10.09 21.76
CA ILE A 5 -9.35 -9.76 20.43
C ILE A 5 -9.75 -8.28 20.41
N ARG A 6 -9.22 -7.55 19.43
CA ARG A 6 -9.49 -6.12 19.27
C ARG A 6 -10.12 -5.86 17.91
N VAL A 7 -11.12 -5.00 17.89
CA VAL A 7 -11.83 -4.63 16.67
C VAL A 7 -11.63 -3.14 16.40
N LYS A 8 -11.29 -2.81 15.16
CA LYS A 8 -11.23 -1.43 14.70
C LYS A 8 -12.48 -1.19 13.85
N LYS A 9 -13.35 -0.31 14.30
CA LYS A 9 -14.59 -0.01 13.57
C LYS A 9 -14.32 0.87 12.36
N SER A 10 -15.12 0.74 11.31
CA SER A 10 -14.97 1.56 10.10
C SER A 10 -15.04 3.05 10.39
N SER A 11 -15.83 3.45 11.38
CA SER A 11 -15.93 4.86 11.82
C SER A 11 -14.63 5.41 12.37
N ASP A 12 -13.70 4.54 12.77
CA ASP A 12 -12.38 4.94 13.30
C ASP A 12 -11.27 4.80 12.24
N ILE A 13 -11.60 4.37 11.03
CA ILE A 13 -10.65 4.16 9.92
C ILE A 13 -10.94 5.22 8.86
N THR A 14 -10.61 6.46 9.15
CA THR A 14 -11.04 7.60 8.33
C THR A 14 -9.94 8.57 7.95
N SER A 15 -8.85 8.62 8.70
CA SER A 15 -7.82 9.65 8.50
C SER A 15 -6.55 9.07 7.92
N PRO A 16 -6.08 9.56 6.75
CA PRO A 16 -4.79 9.18 6.22
C PRO A 16 -3.67 9.50 7.20
N SER A 17 -2.61 8.70 7.17
CA SER A 17 -1.45 8.87 8.05
C SER A 17 -0.20 8.40 7.33
N GLY A 18 0.95 8.95 7.73
CA GLY A 18 2.24 8.64 7.12
C GLY A 18 2.44 9.32 5.77
N PRO A 19 3.51 8.94 5.03
CA PRO A 19 3.79 9.52 3.71
C PRO A 19 2.68 9.16 2.72
N GLN A 20 2.13 10.16 2.06
CA GLN A 20 1.09 9.99 1.05
C GLN A 20 1.63 10.36 -0.33
N SER A 21 1.16 9.67 -1.36
CA SER A 21 1.35 10.09 -2.74
C SER A 21 0.16 10.91 -3.19
N ASP A 22 0.38 11.79 -4.17
CA ASP A 22 -0.71 12.60 -4.70
C ASP A 22 -1.82 11.72 -5.29
N GLY A 23 -3.04 11.94 -4.86
CA GLY A 23 -4.21 11.16 -5.28
C GLY A 23 -4.34 9.81 -4.58
N MET A 24 -3.39 9.41 -3.75
CA MET A 24 -3.44 8.14 -3.01
C MET A 24 -3.46 8.37 -1.51
N GLU A 25 -4.49 7.87 -0.86
CA GLU A 25 -4.65 7.95 0.59
C GLU A 25 -4.43 6.59 1.21
N ARG A 26 -3.59 6.52 2.22
CA ARG A 26 -3.35 5.30 3.00
C ARG A 26 -3.81 5.54 4.42
N ILE A 27 -4.78 4.74 4.85
CA ILE A 27 -5.48 4.93 6.12
C ILE A 27 -5.16 3.75 7.02
N PRO A 28 -4.56 3.98 8.21
CA PRO A 28 -4.23 2.88 9.11
C PRO A 28 -5.50 2.24 9.68
N ALA A 29 -5.49 0.92 9.76
CA ALA A 29 -6.51 0.14 10.44
C ALA A 29 -5.87 -0.61 11.61
N ILE A 30 -5.11 -1.66 11.32
CA ILE A 30 -4.36 -2.41 12.34
C ILE A 30 -2.89 -2.07 12.17
N VAL A 31 -2.39 -1.12 12.94
CA VAL A 31 -1.00 -0.65 12.91
C VAL A 31 -0.50 -0.51 14.33
N ASP A 32 0.71 -1.00 14.59
CA ASP A 32 1.33 -1.02 15.92
C ASP A 32 0.53 -1.80 16.97
N MET A 33 -0.22 -2.80 16.52
CA MET A 33 -1.05 -3.64 17.38
C MET A 33 -0.59 -5.08 17.44
N SER A 34 0.14 -5.54 16.44
CA SER A 34 0.72 -6.89 16.37
C SER A 34 2.17 -6.79 15.95
N ASP A 35 3.03 -7.63 16.50
CA ASP A 35 4.43 -7.67 16.07
C ASP A 35 4.62 -8.39 14.73
N GLN A 36 3.59 -9.05 14.23
CA GLN A 36 3.70 -9.91 13.06
C GLN A 36 3.02 -9.38 11.80
N VAL A 37 1.96 -8.61 11.95
CA VAL A 37 1.16 -8.13 10.81
C VAL A 37 0.62 -6.73 11.06
N CYS A 38 0.37 -6.03 9.97
CA CYS A 38 -0.37 -4.77 9.99
C CYS A 38 -1.30 -4.71 8.78
N GLY A 39 -2.30 -3.85 8.84
CA GLY A 39 -3.28 -3.70 7.77
C GLY A 39 -3.72 -2.26 7.60
N THR A 40 -3.82 -1.83 6.35
CA THR A 40 -4.23 -0.48 5.98
C THR A 40 -5.26 -0.53 4.86
N VAL A 41 -5.99 0.56 4.71
CA VAL A 41 -6.88 0.79 3.57
C VAL A 41 -6.19 1.78 2.64
N MET A 42 -6.16 1.48 1.35
CA MET A 42 -5.68 2.41 0.33
C MET A 42 -6.83 2.84 -0.55
N LEU A 43 -6.97 4.14 -0.73
CA LEU A 43 -7.90 4.74 -1.67
C LEU A 43 -7.10 5.47 -2.74
N ALA A 44 -7.34 5.16 -4.00
CA ALA A 44 -6.69 5.82 -5.12
C ALA A 44 -7.73 6.56 -5.95
N LYS A 45 -7.55 7.87 -6.09
CA LYS A 45 -8.43 8.70 -6.94
C LYS A 45 -8.24 8.34 -8.41
N PRO A 46 -9.24 8.61 -9.25
CA PRO A 46 -9.08 8.45 -10.70
C PRO A 46 -7.84 9.16 -11.21
N HIS A 47 -7.16 8.56 -12.18
CA HIS A 47 -6.01 9.15 -12.86
C HIS A 47 -4.87 9.52 -11.91
N SER A 48 -4.53 8.61 -11.01
CA SER A 48 -3.43 8.80 -10.06
C SER A 48 -2.44 7.63 -10.08
N ALA A 49 -1.24 7.88 -9.63
CA ALA A 49 -0.20 6.87 -9.47
C ALA A 49 0.65 7.18 -8.23
N SER A 50 1.07 6.15 -7.54
CA SER A 50 2.02 6.31 -6.45
C SER A 50 3.42 6.62 -6.97
N ALA A 51 4.31 7.05 -6.07
CA ALA A 51 5.75 7.03 -6.36
C ALA A 51 6.20 5.58 -6.58
N ILE A 52 7.31 5.40 -7.27
CA ILE A 52 7.99 4.10 -7.32
C ILE A 52 8.54 3.84 -5.93
N HIS A 53 8.23 2.67 -5.34
CA HIS A 53 8.63 2.38 -3.97
C HIS A 53 8.74 0.87 -3.73
N HIS A 54 9.29 0.52 -2.59
CA HIS A 54 9.22 -0.84 -2.06
C HIS A 54 8.92 -0.81 -0.55
N HIS A 55 8.62 -1.96 0.01
CA HIS A 55 8.22 -2.08 1.42
C HIS A 55 9.33 -2.66 2.31
N GLY A 56 10.59 -2.55 1.88
CA GLY A 56 11.71 -3.11 2.63
C GLY A 56 11.56 -4.61 2.80
N GLU A 57 11.76 -5.10 4.00
CA GLU A 57 11.70 -6.54 4.32
C GLU A 57 10.29 -7.12 4.39
N GLU A 58 9.27 -6.28 4.25
CA GLU A 58 7.87 -6.72 4.41
C GLU A 58 7.31 -7.30 3.11
N ASP A 59 6.76 -8.52 3.20
CA ASP A 59 5.87 -9.02 2.15
C ASP A 59 4.50 -8.37 2.31
N THR A 60 3.82 -8.17 1.21
CA THR A 60 2.53 -7.49 1.18
C THR A 60 1.50 -8.30 0.41
N ILE A 61 0.31 -8.42 0.98
CA ILE A 61 -0.86 -8.95 0.30
C ILE A 61 -1.81 -7.79 0.05
N VAL A 62 -2.27 -7.67 -1.20
CA VAL A 62 -3.27 -6.70 -1.59
C VAL A 62 -4.56 -7.45 -1.92
N TYR A 63 -5.68 -6.97 -1.39
CA TYR A 63 -7.01 -7.42 -1.78
C TYR A 63 -7.76 -6.24 -2.40
N ALA A 64 -8.21 -6.39 -3.64
CA ALA A 64 -8.97 -5.36 -4.32
C ALA A 64 -10.45 -5.44 -3.94
N VAL A 65 -10.96 -4.37 -3.31
CA VAL A 65 -12.36 -4.31 -2.87
C VAL A 65 -13.26 -3.76 -3.97
N SER A 66 -12.87 -2.63 -4.54
CA SER A 66 -13.68 -1.93 -5.54
C SER A 66 -12.80 -1.12 -6.50
N GLY A 67 -13.34 -0.85 -7.66
CA GLY A 67 -12.61 -0.19 -8.72
C GLY A 67 -11.61 -1.13 -9.40
N ARG A 68 -10.96 -0.63 -10.44
CA ARG A 68 -9.95 -1.40 -11.18
C ARG A 68 -8.66 -0.61 -11.22
N GLY A 69 -7.65 -1.13 -10.57
CA GLY A 69 -6.32 -0.54 -10.53
C GLY A 69 -5.28 -1.48 -11.12
N ALA A 70 -4.03 -1.08 -11.06
CA ALA A 70 -2.93 -1.90 -11.54
C ALA A 70 -1.70 -1.73 -10.65
N ILE A 71 -0.84 -2.75 -10.68
CA ILE A 71 0.50 -2.70 -10.11
C ILE A 71 1.48 -2.77 -11.28
N VAL A 72 2.36 -1.78 -11.34
CA VAL A 72 3.43 -1.70 -12.33
C VAL A 72 4.74 -2.06 -11.64
N SER A 73 5.53 -2.93 -12.25
CA SER A 73 6.78 -3.43 -11.70
C SER A 73 7.81 -3.71 -12.79
N GLU A 74 8.97 -4.28 -12.42
CA GLU A 74 10.04 -4.70 -13.36
C GLU A 74 10.45 -3.55 -14.29
N ASN A 75 10.90 -2.44 -13.69
CA ASN A 75 11.32 -1.23 -14.40
C ASN A 75 10.22 -0.59 -15.27
N GLY A 76 8.95 -0.78 -14.87
CA GLY A 76 7.83 -0.25 -15.61
C GLY A 76 7.36 -1.13 -16.76
N GLU A 77 8.00 -2.27 -16.98
CA GLU A 77 7.71 -3.14 -18.12
C GLU A 77 6.55 -4.11 -17.88
N LYS A 78 6.22 -4.37 -16.61
CA LYS A 78 5.16 -5.30 -16.26
C LYS A 78 4.01 -4.56 -15.60
N ARG A 79 2.82 -4.72 -16.15
CA ARG A 79 1.59 -4.16 -15.61
C ARG A 79 0.59 -5.27 -15.36
N GLN A 80 0.09 -5.35 -14.12
CA GLN A 80 -0.92 -6.35 -13.75
C GLN A 80 -2.12 -5.63 -13.15
N GLU A 81 -3.28 -5.86 -13.74
CA GLU A 81 -4.53 -5.24 -13.30
C GLU A 81 -5.20 -6.06 -12.21
N LEU A 82 -5.80 -5.36 -11.24
CA LEU A 82 -6.62 -5.94 -10.19
C LEU A 82 -8.02 -5.34 -10.27
N GLY A 83 -9.02 -6.20 -10.45
CA GLY A 83 -10.41 -5.85 -10.31
C GLY A 83 -10.97 -6.37 -8.98
N PRO A 84 -12.24 -6.04 -8.64
CA PRO A 84 -12.83 -6.45 -7.38
C PRO A 84 -12.73 -7.95 -7.15
N GLY A 85 -12.22 -8.32 -5.98
CA GLY A 85 -12.02 -9.71 -5.58
C GLY A 85 -10.65 -10.28 -5.89
N ASP A 86 -9.81 -9.56 -6.62
CA ASP A 86 -8.47 -10.05 -6.97
C ASP A 86 -7.49 -9.85 -5.81
N PHE A 87 -6.51 -10.74 -5.73
CA PHE A 87 -5.40 -10.65 -4.78
C PHE A 87 -4.09 -10.47 -5.52
N ALA A 88 -3.16 -9.77 -4.88
CA ALA A 88 -1.77 -9.69 -5.34
C ALA A 88 -0.82 -9.94 -4.18
N LEU A 89 0.35 -10.50 -4.50
CA LEU A 89 1.47 -10.60 -3.58
C LEU A 89 2.59 -9.69 -4.09
N ILE A 90 3.04 -8.80 -3.23
CA ILE A 90 4.21 -7.96 -3.49
C ILE A 90 5.30 -8.43 -2.55
N PRO A 91 6.34 -9.13 -3.06
CA PRO A 91 7.42 -9.63 -2.22
C PRO A 91 8.26 -8.50 -1.62
N ALA A 92 8.98 -8.83 -0.54
CA ALA A 92 9.96 -7.93 0.06
C ALA A 92 10.89 -7.33 -1.01
N PHE A 93 11.21 -6.05 -0.87
CA PHE A 93 12.10 -5.27 -1.75
C PHE A 93 11.64 -5.13 -3.21
N ALA A 94 10.46 -5.63 -3.59
CA ALA A 94 9.98 -5.48 -4.96
C ALA A 94 9.54 -4.05 -5.24
N GLU A 95 10.24 -3.39 -6.16
CA GLU A 95 9.91 -2.04 -6.58
C GLU A 95 8.64 -2.04 -7.42
N HIS A 96 7.75 -1.12 -7.14
CA HIS A 96 6.46 -1.05 -7.83
C HIS A 96 5.80 0.31 -7.71
N GLN A 97 4.76 0.50 -8.51
CA GLN A 97 3.80 1.61 -8.39
C GLN A 97 2.40 1.04 -8.35
N GLU A 98 1.54 1.64 -7.55
CA GLU A 98 0.09 1.45 -7.66
C GLU A 98 -0.43 2.52 -8.61
N VAL A 99 -1.31 2.14 -9.53
CA VAL A 99 -1.82 3.02 -10.59
C VAL A 99 -3.33 2.88 -10.71
N ASN A 100 -4.01 4.00 -10.81
CA ASN A 100 -5.43 4.06 -11.16
C ASN A 100 -5.60 4.94 -12.39
N ASP A 101 -5.70 4.32 -13.57
CA ASP A 101 -5.91 5.01 -14.84
C ASP A 101 -7.39 5.15 -15.18
N GLY A 102 -8.28 4.63 -14.35
CA GLY A 102 -9.71 4.65 -14.60
C GLY A 102 -10.39 5.92 -14.14
N ASP A 103 -11.71 5.93 -14.28
CA ASP A 103 -12.57 7.06 -13.93
C ASP A 103 -13.26 6.90 -12.59
N GLU A 104 -13.00 5.78 -11.89
CA GLU A 104 -13.58 5.47 -10.58
C GLU A 104 -12.50 5.36 -9.53
N GLU A 105 -12.86 5.63 -8.28
CA GLU A 105 -11.97 5.41 -7.14
C GLU A 105 -11.66 3.92 -6.98
N VAL A 106 -10.42 3.61 -6.65
CA VAL A 106 -9.97 2.26 -6.33
C VAL A 106 -9.81 2.13 -4.82
N LYS A 107 -10.30 1.03 -4.26
CA LYS A 107 -10.13 0.70 -2.84
C LYS A 107 -9.46 -0.66 -2.70
N TRP A 108 -8.32 -0.68 -2.03
CA TRP A 108 -7.58 -1.89 -1.72
C TRP A 108 -7.38 -2.03 -0.22
N ILE A 109 -7.38 -3.27 0.25
CA ILE A 109 -6.94 -3.62 1.60
C ILE A 109 -5.53 -4.16 1.49
N ILE A 110 -4.63 -3.60 2.27
CA ILE A 110 -3.21 -3.92 2.22
C ILE A 110 -2.79 -4.51 3.55
N THR A 111 -2.34 -5.77 3.52
CA THR A 111 -1.86 -6.48 4.70
C THR A 111 -0.38 -6.78 4.52
N ARG A 112 0.43 -6.44 5.51
CA ARG A 112 1.88 -6.62 5.45
C ARG A 112 2.38 -7.38 6.67
N GLY A 113 3.51 -8.08 6.48
CA GLY A 113 4.28 -8.59 7.59
C GLY A 113 4.90 -7.42 8.35
N GLY A 114 5.00 -7.56 9.67
CA GLY A 114 5.58 -6.52 10.50
C GLY A 114 4.54 -5.67 11.23
N ARG A 115 5.01 -4.95 12.22
CA ARG A 115 4.18 -4.17 13.12
C ARG A 115 3.65 -2.88 12.49
N THR A 116 4.49 -2.25 11.69
CA THR A 116 4.23 -0.96 11.07
C THR A 116 4.50 -1.06 9.57
N PRO A 117 3.61 -0.52 8.72
CA PRO A 117 3.87 -0.54 7.28
C PRO A 117 5.09 0.32 6.93
N ILE A 118 5.98 -0.21 6.12
CA ILE A 118 7.21 0.47 5.71
C ILE A 118 7.11 0.85 4.23
N VAL A 119 7.49 2.08 3.90
CA VAL A 119 7.56 2.59 2.54
C VAL A 119 8.90 3.28 2.31
N HIS A 120 9.60 2.86 1.27
CA HIS A 120 10.81 3.52 0.78
C HIS A 120 10.53 4.07 -0.63
N ASN A 121 10.22 5.36 -0.70
CA ASN A 121 9.97 6.02 -1.97
C ASN A 121 11.30 6.29 -2.69
N LEU A 122 11.34 5.96 -3.96
CA LEU A 122 12.56 6.02 -4.78
C LEU A 122 12.49 7.16 -5.79
N ASP A 123 13.64 7.60 -6.26
CA ASP A 123 13.75 8.60 -7.34
C ASP A 123 13.36 8.01 -8.70
N GLY A 124 13.34 6.72 -8.80
CA GLY A 124 13.02 5.99 -10.02
C GLY A 124 13.38 4.52 -9.86
N TRP A 125 13.16 3.76 -10.89
CA TRP A 125 13.46 2.34 -10.90
C TRP A 125 14.95 2.08 -10.68
N GLY A 126 15.27 1.20 -9.74
CA GLY A 126 16.65 0.85 -9.41
C GLY A 126 17.44 1.93 -8.69
N LYS A 127 16.79 2.98 -8.24
CA LYS A 127 17.46 4.07 -7.53
C LYS A 127 17.42 3.85 -6.02
N THR A 128 18.34 4.51 -5.31
CA THR A 128 18.30 4.50 -3.84
C THR A 128 17.19 5.42 -3.33
N PRO A 129 16.69 5.18 -2.12
CA PRO A 129 15.72 6.11 -1.52
C PRO A 129 16.30 7.52 -1.44
N ASP A 130 15.47 8.50 -1.81
CA ASP A 130 15.82 9.90 -1.72
C ASP A 130 15.53 10.39 -0.30
N PRO A 131 16.53 10.90 0.44
CA PRO A 131 16.31 11.36 1.81
C PRO A 131 15.37 12.58 1.89
N GLU A 132 15.15 13.30 0.80
CA GLU A 132 14.22 14.42 0.76
C GLU A 132 12.78 13.99 0.49
N LYS A 133 12.56 12.75 0.03
CA LYS A 133 11.21 12.20 -0.17
C LYS A 133 10.68 11.61 1.12
N ALA A 134 9.36 11.60 1.23
CA ALA A 134 8.69 11.01 2.38
C ALA A 134 9.04 9.53 2.51
N GLN A 135 9.54 9.14 3.68
CA GLN A 135 9.93 7.78 4.01
C GLN A 135 9.21 7.38 5.30
N GLY A 136 9.19 6.08 5.60
CA GLY A 136 8.69 5.57 6.87
C GLY A 136 7.45 4.72 6.72
N ALA A 137 6.48 4.88 7.66
CA ALA A 137 5.25 4.09 7.69
C ALA A 137 4.33 4.48 6.54
N TYR A 138 3.79 3.47 5.88
CA TYR A 138 2.89 3.48 4.73
C TYR A 138 3.61 3.56 3.41
#